data_c48a534372f8ff693f76f389b70e8eb8
#
_entry.id   c48a534372f8ff693f76f389b70e8eb8
#
_cell.length_a   1.000
_cell.length_b   1.000
_cell.length_c   1.000
_cell.angle_alpha   90.00
_cell.angle_beta   90.00
_cell.angle_gamma   90.00
#
_symmetry.space_group_name_H-M   'P 1'
#
loop_
_entity.id
_entity.type
_entity.pdbx_description
1 polymer ?
#
loop_
_entity_poly.entity_id
_entity_poly.type
_entity_poly.pdbx_seq_one_letter_code
_entity_poly.pdbx_strand_id
1 'polypeptide(L)'
;MRLFQNIWHNMANNKNRKQKRQKPKPDKCAFQVAIENTEEVKDGFCIGKQAIKGNDRNKVNAADNNKLQGSLDIDSQVKALYPNSSRWDYALSYNDKIYFFEIHPAETSEIENVVKKVKWLKCWLKTKATEIDKLPKSEHPYIWVQSGRYAILPTTKEMRKLTMSGITTANKLSLG
;
A
#
# COMPACT_ATOMS: atom_id res chain seq x y z
N MET A 1 16.65 13.25 72.36
CA MET A 1 16.95 11.99 71.69
C MET A 1 15.75 11.47 70.91
N ARG A 2 15.19 12.21 69.91
CA ARG A 2 14.03 11.76 69.07
C ARG A 2 14.03 12.36 67.66
N LEU A 3 15.18 12.76 67.14
CA LEU A 3 15.27 13.41 65.82
C LEU A 3 16.08 12.62 64.78
N PHE A 4 16.61 11.41 65.06
CA PHE A 4 17.44 10.66 64.17
C PHE A 4 16.77 9.38 63.58
N GLN A 5 15.56 9.04 63.97
CA GLN A 5 14.89 7.81 63.46
C GLN A 5 14.07 7.99 62.20
N ASN A 6 13.76 9.23 61.76
CA ASN A 6 12.91 9.46 60.58
C ASN A 6 13.67 9.59 59.26
N ILE A 7 15.00 9.58 59.27
CA ILE A 7 15.80 9.74 58.02
C ILE A 7 16.03 8.40 57.32
N TRP A 8 16.03 7.29 58.05
CA TRP A 8 16.27 5.98 57.45
C TRP A 8 15.07 5.30 56.81
N HIS A 9 13.83 5.71 57.10
CA HIS A 9 12.63 5.12 56.51
C HIS A 9 12.30 5.65 55.12
N ASN A 10 12.83 6.82 54.74
CA ASN A 10 12.60 7.38 53.41
C ASN A 10 13.61 6.99 52.35
N MET A 11 14.70 6.32 52.69
CA MET A 11 15.72 5.82 51.73
C MET A 11 15.43 4.42 51.18
N ALA A 12 14.53 3.66 51.81
CA ALA A 12 14.25 2.27 51.42
C ALA A 12 13.17 2.09 50.32
N ASN A 13 12.40 3.15 50.03
CA ASN A 13 11.25 3.05 49.09
C ASN A 13 11.48 3.56 47.65
N ASN A 14 12.75 3.85 47.28
CA ASN A 14 13.05 4.40 45.96
C ASN A 14 13.85 3.41 45.06
N LYS A 15 13.79 2.09 45.32
CA LYS A 15 14.43 1.07 44.47
C LYS A 15 13.37 0.14 43.90
N ASN A 16 12.55 0.58 42.93
CA ASN A 16 11.96 -0.33 41.93
C ASN A 16 11.01 0.42 40.94
N ARG A 17 11.36 1.63 40.53
CA ARG A 17 10.78 2.16 39.29
C ARG A 17 11.55 1.55 38.13
N LYS A 18 11.21 0.30 37.76
CA LYS A 18 11.59 -0.26 36.45
C LYS A 18 11.05 0.69 35.38
N GLN A 19 11.93 1.58 34.90
CA GLN A 19 11.65 2.30 33.66
C GLN A 19 11.38 1.22 32.60
N LYS A 20 10.10 1.11 32.18
CA LYS A 20 9.76 0.37 30.97
C LYS A 20 10.57 1.03 29.84
N ARG A 21 11.67 0.39 29.43
CA ARG A 21 12.36 0.73 28.20
C ARG A 21 11.31 0.66 27.11
N GLN A 22 10.86 1.82 26.63
CA GLN A 22 10.05 1.90 25.42
C GLN A 22 10.93 1.28 24.33
N LYS A 23 10.47 0.18 23.74
CA LYS A 23 11.09 -0.35 22.53
C LYS A 23 11.10 0.80 21.52
N PRO A 24 12.23 1.08 20.85
CA PRO A 24 12.26 2.08 19.79
C PRO A 24 11.13 1.73 18.81
N LYS A 25 10.33 2.72 18.41
CA LYS A 25 9.35 2.53 17.34
C LYS A 25 10.15 2.07 16.11
N PRO A 26 9.74 1.01 15.42
CA PRO A 26 10.41 0.61 14.19
C PRO A 26 10.43 1.81 13.23
N ASP A 27 11.57 2.04 12.60
CA ASP A 27 11.70 3.10 11.62
C ASP A 27 10.65 2.92 10.52
N LYS A 28 9.97 4.02 10.16
CA LYS A 28 8.97 4.02 9.10
C LYS A 28 9.62 3.68 7.77
N CYS A 29 9.04 2.75 7.00
CA CYS A 29 9.51 2.50 5.65
C CYS A 29 9.24 3.71 4.71
N ALA A 30 9.99 3.81 3.62
CA ALA A 30 9.86 4.92 2.67
C ALA A 30 8.42 5.06 2.11
N PHE A 31 7.73 3.96 1.88
CA PHE A 31 6.34 3.96 1.42
C PHE A 31 5.38 4.57 2.46
N GLN A 32 5.55 4.25 3.74
CA GLN A 32 4.77 4.84 4.82
C GLN A 32 4.99 6.36 4.88
N VAL A 33 6.25 6.80 4.84
CA VAL A 33 6.58 8.23 4.87
C VAL A 33 5.98 8.97 3.68
N ALA A 34 6.05 8.38 2.48
CA ALA A 34 5.47 8.98 1.28
C ALA A 34 3.94 9.11 1.36
N ILE A 35 3.24 8.10 1.90
CA ILE A 35 1.78 8.15 2.11
C ILE A 35 1.44 9.24 3.13
N GLU A 36 2.11 9.28 4.28
CA GLU A 36 1.85 10.27 5.33
C GLU A 36 2.11 11.71 4.85
N ASN A 37 3.01 11.91 3.90
CA ASN A 37 3.29 13.21 3.26
C ASN A 37 2.38 13.51 2.05
N THR A 38 1.45 12.64 1.72
CA THR A 38 0.48 12.83 0.63
C THR A 38 -0.90 13.12 1.23
N GLU A 39 -1.33 14.39 1.21
CA GLU A 39 -2.52 14.88 1.94
C GLU A 39 -3.79 14.05 1.71
N GLU A 40 -4.04 13.64 0.47
CA GLU A 40 -5.27 12.93 0.11
C GLU A 40 -5.35 11.49 0.62
N VAL A 41 -4.22 10.93 1.08
CA VAL A 41 -4.12 9.52 1.54
C VAL A 41 -3.27 9.36 2.82
N LYS A 42 -2.95 10.45 3.52
CA LYS A 42 -2.02 10.48 4.66
C LYS A 42 -2.33 9.47 5.77
N ASP A 43 -3.58 9.12 5.95
CA ASP A 43 -4.05 8.19 6.98
C ASP A 43 -4.28 6.76 6.42
N GLY A 44 -3.96 6.53 5.13
CA GLY A 44 -4.29 5.29 4.42
C GLY A 44 -3.26 4.17 4.51
N PHE A 45 -2.08 4.40 5.11
CA PHE A 45 -1.05 3.37 5.23
C PHE A 45 -1.49 2.22 6.15
N CYS A 46 -1.35 0.99 5.67
CA CYS A 46 -1.52 -0.22 6.46
C CYS A 46 -0.33 -1.16 6.31
N ILE A 47 0.10 -1.78 7.41
CA ILE A 47 1.21 -2.75 7.40
C ILE A 47 0.84 -3.99 6.57
N GLY A 48 1.79 -4.46 5.76
CA GLY A 48 1.63 -5.67 4.97
C GLY A 48 0.47 -5.54 3.97
N LYS A 49 -0.49 -6.48 4.00
CA LYS A 49 -1.68 -6.52 3.11
C LYS A 49 -2.95 -5.97 3.74
N GLN A 50 -2.88 -5.23 4.84
CA GLN A 50 -4.07 -4.91 5.63
C GLN A 50 -5.02 -3.92 4.93
N ALA A 51 -4.51 -3.03 4.07
CA ALA A 51 -5.37 -2.15 3.27
C ALA A 51 -6.15 -2.90 2.17
N ILE A 52 -5.70 -4.09 1.78
CA ILE A 52 -6.35 -4.87 0.71
C ILE A 52 -7.61 -5.53 1.28
N LYS A 53 -8.74 -5.40 0.59
CA LYS A 53 -10.03 -6.01 0.99
C LYS A 53 -9.92 -7.54 1.10
N GLY A 54 -10.72 -8.16 1.98
CA GLY A 54 -10.54 -9.55 2.38
C GLY A 54 -10.38 -10.56 1.25
N ASN A 55 -11.29 -10.56 0.28
CA ASN A 55 -11.25 -11.48 -0.85
C ASN A 55 -10.07 -11.20 -1.80
N ASP A 56 -9.68 -9.94 -1.95
CA ASP A 56 -8.59 -9.49 -2.81
C ASP A 56 -7.22 -9.90 -2.27
N ARG A 57 -7.07 -10.04 -0.95
CA ARG A 57 -5.81 -10.50 -0.31
C ARG A 57 -5.31 -11.84 -0.85
N ASN A 58 -6.22 -12.73 -1.23
CA ASN A 58 -5.88 -14.03 -1.78
C ASN A 58 -5.28 -13.94 -3.20
N LYS A 59 -5.42 -12.80 -3.85
CA LYS A 59 -4.82 -12.49 -5.15
C LYS A 59 -3.39 -11.96 -5.06
N VAL A 60 -2.90 -11.70 -3.83
CA VAL A 60 -1.54 -11.19 -3.59
C VAL A 60 -0.71 -12.26 -2.88
N ASN A 61 0.34 -12.73 -3.54
CA ASN A 61 1.29 -13.71 -3.02
C ASN A 61 2.69 -13.08 -2.92
N ALA A 62 3.28 -13.11 -1.73
CA ALA A 62 4.64 -12.65 -1.49
C ALA A 62 5.53 -13.87 -1.20
N ALA A 63 6.67 -13.98 -1.90
CA ALA A 63 7.64 -15.04 -1.66
C ALA A 63 8.27 -14.94 -0.25
N ASP A 64 8.48 -13.72 0.23
CA ASP A 64 8.96 -13.43 1.57
C ASP A 64 8.08 -12.34 2.22
N ASN A 65 7.27 -12.73 3.19
CA ASN A 65 6.39 -11.79 3.88
C ASN A 65 7.14 -10.71 4.70
N ASN A 66 8.40 -10.93 5.07
CA ASN A 66 9.21 -9.94 5.78
C ASN A 66 9.57 -8.75 4.88
N LYS A 67 9.56 -8.93 3.56
CA LYS A 67 9.80 -7.87 2.59
C LYS A 67 8.55 -7.07 2.22
N LEU A 68 7.38 -7.51 2.71
CA LEU A 68 6.11 -6.84 2.47
C LEU A 68 5.91 -5.73 3.50
N GLN A 69 6.20 -4.50 3.11
CA GLN A 69 6.28 -3.36 4.02
C GLN A 69 4.92 -2.77 4.34
N GLY A 70 4.06 -2.60 3.32
CA GLY A 70 2.74 -2.02 3.53
C GLY A 70 1.89 -1.95 2.28
N SER A 71 0.64 -1.56 2.47
CA SER A 71 -0.38 -1.39 1.42
C SER A 71 -1.21 -0.14 1.63
N LEU A 72 -1.86 0.32 0.55
CA LEU A 72 -2.76 1.46 0.49
C LEU A 72 -3.97 1.09 -0.39
N ASP A 73 -5.19 1.27 0.11
CA ASP A 73 -6.42 1.24 -0.70
C ASP A 73 -6.67 2.65 -1.24
N ILE A 74 -6.17 2.91 -2.45
CA ILE A 74 -6.28 4.23 -3.09
C ILE A 74 -7.74 4.58 -3.33
N ASP A 75 -8.52 3.64 -3.93
CA ASP A 75 -9.93 3.87 -4.27
C ASP A 75 -10.73 4.36 -3.07
N SER A 76 -10.63 3.66 -1.95
CA SER A 76 -11.38 4.00 -0.74
C SER A 76 -10.94 5.34 -0.14
N GLN A 77 -9.63 5.65 -0.13
CA GLN A 77 -9.14 6.90 0.44
C GLN A 77 -9.58 8.13 -0.35
N VAL A 78 -9.55 8.06 -1.68
CA VAL A 78 -9.83 9.23 -2.52
C VAL A 78 -11.25 9.28 -3.09
N LYS A 79 -12.10 8.31 -2.75
CA LYS A 79 -13.48 8.18 -3.28
C LYS A 79 -14.32 9.44 -3.07
N ALA A 80 -14.23 10.06 -1.90
CA ALA A 80 -14.98 11.27 -1.60
C ALA A 80 -14.51 12.49 -2.42
N LEU A 81 -13.21 12.54 -2.74
CA LEU A 81 -12.60 13.62 -3.53
C LEU A 81 -12.87 13.47 -5.03
N TYR A 82 -12.98 12.24 -5.51
CA TYR A 82 -13.12 11.91 -6.94
C TYR A 82 -14.30 10.96 -7.19
N PRO A 83 -15.54 11.29 -6.82
CA PRO A 83 -16.67 10.36 -6.82
C PRO A 83 -16.97 9.79 -8.21
N ASN A 84 -16.75 10.55 -9.28
CA ASN A 84 -17.06 10.20 -10.67
C ASN A 84 -15.84 9.77 -11.48
N SER A 85 -14.67 9.61 -10.85
CA SER A 85 -13.44 9.23 -11.56
C SER A 85 -13.26 7.72 -11.61
N SER A 86 -12.57 7.23 -12.63
CA SER A 86 -12.13 5.84 -12.74
C SER A 86 -10.86 5.66 -11.90
N ARG A 87 -11.02 5.55 -10.57
CA ARG A 87 -9.90 5.44 -9.62
C ARG A 87 -9.28 4.04 -9.68
N TRP A 88 -7.99 3.96 -9.34
CA TRP A 88 -7.23 2.72 -9.23
C TRP A 88 -7.39 2.11 -7.82
N ASP A 89 -7.33 0.77 -7.70
CA ASP A 89 -7.67 0.12 -6.45
C ASP A 89 -6.55 0.24 -5.39
N TYR A 90 -5.35 -0.28 -5.66
CA TYR A 90 -4.34 -0.49 -4.61
C TYR A 90 -2.93 -0.09 -5.01
N ALA A 91 -2.14 0.29 -4.01
CA ALA A 91 -0.68 0.30 -4.04
C ALA A 91 -0.12 -0.58 -2.93
N LEU A 92 1.06 -1.16 -3.16
CA LEU A 92 1.75 -2.03 -2.22
C LEU A 92 3.26 -1.86 -2.35
N SER A 93 3.98 -1.87 -1.22
CA SER A 93 5.43 -1.87 -1.16
C SER A 93 5.97 -3.25 -0.79
N TYR A 94 6.83 -3.78 -1.66
CA TYR A 94 7.55 -5.02 -1.45
C TYR A 94 9.02 -4.85 -1.85
N ASN A 95 9.95 -5.17 -0.94
CA ASN A 95 11.39 -5.03 -1.16
C ASN A 95 11.78 -3.64 -1.72
N ASP A 96 11.25 -2.58 -1.09
CA ASP A 96 11.42 -1.15 -1.42
C ASP A 96 10.96 -0.74 -2.83
N LYS A 97 10.19 -1.57 -3.51
CA LYS A 97 9.58 -1.27 -4.80
C LYS A 97 8.06 -1.17 -4.68
N ILE A 98 7.48 -0.24 -5.43
CA ILE A 98 6.04 -0.02 -5.44
C ILE A 98 5.38 -0.76 -6.61
N TYR A 99 4.28 -1.42 -6.29
CA TYR A 99 3.38 -2.12 -7.19
C TYR A 99 2.00 -1.48 -7.09
N PHE A 100 1.44 -1.06 -8.21
CA PHE A 100 0.06 -0.60 -8.31
C PHE A 100 -0.76 -1.69 -8.97
N PHE A 101 -1.81 -2.16 -8.33
CA PHE A 101 -2.61 -3.24 -8.89
C PHE A 101 -4.10 -2.98 -8.77
N GLU A 102 -4.80 -3.44 -9.77
CA GLU A 102 -6.25 -3.39 -9.93
C GLU A 102 -6.80 -4.80 -9.89
N ILE A 103 -7.88 -5.07 -9.16
CA ILE A 103 -8.50 -6.39 -9.11
C ILE A 103 -9.89 -6.31 -9.73
N HIS A 104 -10.02 -6.80 -10.95
CA HIS A 104 -11.23 -6.70 -11.74
C HIS A 104 -11.42 -7.95 -12.63
N PRO A 105 -12.66 -8.31 -13.05
CA PRO A 105 -12.86 -9.34 -14.08
C PRO A 105 -12.07 -8.99 -15.35
N ALA A 106 -11.34 -9.97 -15.91
CA ALA A 106 -10.53 -9.74 -17.10
C ALA A 106 -11.33 -10.09 -18.37
N GLU A 107 -12.32 -9.24 -18.65
CA GLU A 107 -13.14 -9.32 -19.85
C GLU A 107 -12.77 -8.22 -20.85
N THR A 108 -12.97 -8.47 -22.15
CA THR A 108 -12.63 -7.52 -23.21
C THR A 108 -13.38 -6.18 -23.03
N SER A 109 -14.62 -6.22 -22.54
CA SER A 109 -15.44 -5.04 -22.23
C SER A 109 -14.85 -4.14 -21.16
N GLU A 110 -14.02 -4.69 -20.24
CA GLU A 110 -13.45 -3.96 -19.12
C GLU A 110 -12.13 -3.23 -19.45
N ILE A 111 -11.51 -3.54 -20.58
CA ILE A 111 -10.21 -2.97 -20.98
C ILE A 111 -10.23 -1.45 -21.02
N GLU A 112 -11.26 -0.87 -21.63
CA GLU A 112 -11.40 0.60 -21.71
C GLU A 112 -11.48 1.22 -20.31
N ASN A 113 -12.18 0.56 -19.39
CA ASN A 113 -12.33 1.03 -18.01
C ASN A 113 -10.98 0.97 -17.27
N VAL A 114 -10.25 -0.15 -17.35
CA VAL A 114 -8.94 -0.30 -16.71
C VAL A 114 -7.90 0.65 -17.30
N VAL A 115 -7.94 0.92 -18.61
CA VAL A 115 -7.09 1.94 -19.25
C VAL A 115 -7.41 3.34 -18.74
N LYS A 116 -8.69 3.68 -18.50
CA LYS A 116 -9.07 4.95 -17.87
C LYS A 116 -8.54 5.04 -16.44
N LYS A 117 -8.65 3.95 -15.67
CA LYS A 117 -8.14 3.87 -14.30
C LYS A 117 -6.62 4.11 -14.22
N VAL A 118 -5.81 3.48 -15.09
CA VAL A 118 -4.35 3.72 -15.06
C VAL A 118 -3.98 5.12 -15.51
N LYS A 119 -4.71 5.71 -16.44
CA LYS A 119 -4.49 7.12 -16.85
C LYS A 119 -4.79 8.07 -15.69
N TRP A 120 -5.89 7.83 -14.98
CA TRP A 120 -6.22 8.59 -13.78
C TRP A 120 -5.12 8.43 -12.71
N LEU A 121 -4.68 7.20 -12.41
CA LEU A 121 -3.62 6.94 -11.45
C LEU A 121 -2.33 7.70 -11.80
N LYS A 122 -1.88 7.62 -13.05
CA LYS A 122 -0.67 8.32 -13.50
C LYS A 122 -0.77 9.83 -13.37
N CYS A 123 -1.94 10.41 -13.65
CA CYS A 123 -2.21 11.82 -13.45
C CYS A 123 -2.20 12.18 -11.95
N TRP A 124 -2.89 11.40 -11.14
CA TRP A 124 -2.97 11.58 -9.69
C TRP A 124 -1.58 11.49 -9.02
N LEU A 125 -0.77 10.52 -9.38
CA LEU A 125 0.60 10.37 -8.89
C LEU A 125 1.44 11.62 -9.17
N LYS A 126 1.36 12.16 -10.39
CA LYS A 126 2.12 13.34 -10.81
C LYS A 126 1.64 14.65 -10.19
N THR A 127 0.36 14.77 -9.85
CA THR A 127 -0.24 16.05 -9.46
C THR A 127 -0.59 16.13 -7.99
N LYS A 128 -0.91 15.00 -7.34
CA LYS A 128 -1.42 14.94 -5.96
C LYS A 128 -0.59 14.05 -5.05
N ALA A 129 0.00 12.98 -5.59
CA ALA A 129 0.75 12.00 -4.82
C ALA A 129 2.23 11.93 -5.26
N THR A 130 2.85 13.09 -5.40
CA THR A 130 4.23 13.23 -5.91
C THR A 130 5.26 12.51 -5.03
N GLU A 131 5.02 12.41 -3.71
CA GLU A 131 5.91 11.69 -2.81
C GLU A 131 5.86 10.17 -3.07
N ILE A 132 4.67 9.63 -3.38
CA ILE A 132 4.53 8.23 -3.78
C ILE A 132 5.12 8.02 -5.19
N ASP A 133 4.95 9.00 -6.10
CA ASP A 133 5.48 8.89 -7.47
C ASP A 133 7.02 8.85 -7.54
N LYS A 134 7.71 9.50 -6.60
CA LYS A 134 9.18 9.49 -6.48
C LYS A 134 9.77 8.16 -6.05
N LEU A 135 8.98 7.28 -5.44
CA LEU A 135 9.46 5.99 -4.94
C LEU A 135 9.87 5.04 -6.09
N PRO A 136 10.86 4.18 -5.87
CA PRO A 136 11.23 3.14 -6.81
C PRO A 136 10.03 2.27 -7.16
N LYS A 137 9.78 2.05 -8.44
CA LYS A 137 8.70 1.20 -8.93
C LYS A 137 9.26 -0.15 -9.38
N SER A 138 8.43 -1.18 -9.37
CA SER A 138 8.78 -2.45 -10.01
C SER A 138 8.97 -2.26 -11.53
N GLU A 139 9.55 -3.24 -12.20
CA GLU A 139 9.75 -3.22 -13.65
C GLU A 139 8.42 -3.06 -14.41
N HIS A 140 7.39 -3.77 -13.93
CA HIS A 140 6.03 -3.68 -14.42
C HIS A 140 5.10 -3.18 -13.29
N PRO A 141 5.03 -1.86 -13.05
CA PRO A 141 4.40 -1.33 -11.86
C PRO A 141 2.87 -1.32 -11.89
N TYR A 142 2.24 -1.40 -13.06
CA TYR A 142 0.79 -1.35 -13.21
C TYR A 142 0.26 -2.72 -13.62
N ILE A 143 -0.43 -3.39 -12.70
CA ILE A 143 -0.82 -4.78 -12.85
C ILE A 143 -2.34 -4.92 -12.72
N TRP A 144 -2.96 -5.47 -13.76
CA TRP A 144 -4.36 -5.88 -13.68
C TRP A 144 -4.44 -7.35 -13.26
N VAL A 145 -4.85 -7.58 -12.03
CA VAL A 145 -5.05 -8.92 -11.46
C VAL A 145 -6.50 -9.33 -11.72
N GLN A 146 -6.69 -10.42 -12.43
CA GLN A 146 -8.02 -10.91 -12.73
C GLN A 146 -8.72 -11.46 -11.48
N SER A 147 -9.96 -11.03 -11.24
CA SER A 147 -10.80 -11.55 -10.14
C SER A 147 -11.49 -12.87 -10.49
N GLY A 148 -11.72 -13.13 -11.78
CA GLY A 148 -12.44 -14.30 -12.30
C GLY A 148 -11.70 -14.99 -13.44
N ARG A 149 -12.46 -15.46 -14.44
CA ARG A 149 -11.91 -16.08 -15.65
C ARG A 149 -11.24 -15.04 -16.55
N TYR A 150 -10.10 -15.43 -17.16
CA TYR A 150 -9.45 -14.61 -18.18
C TYR A 150 -10.11 -14.82 -19.54
N ALA A 151 -10.67 -13.78 -20.12
CA ALA A 151 -11.40 -13.82 -21.39
C ALA A 151 -10.86 -12.84 -22.45
N ILE A 152 -9.64 -12.30 -22.25
CA ILE A 152 -9.00 -11.39 -23.20
C ILE A 152 -8.14 -12.21 -24.19
N LEU A 153 -8.44 -12.09 -25.47
CA LEU A 153 -7.66 -12.77 -26.51
C LEU A 153 -6.34 -12.04 -26.77
N PRO A 154 -5.18 -12.75 -26.86
CA PRO A 154 -3.84 -12.15 -26.97
C PRO A 154 -3.62 -11.24 -28.18
N THR A 155 -4.32 -11.50 -29.29
CA THR A 155 -4.10 -10.84 -30.59
C THR A 155 -5.03 -9.66 -30.87
N THR A 156 -5.82 -9.23 -29.89
CA THR A 156 -6.85 -8.19 -30.09
C THR A 156 -6.26 -6.76 -30.02
N LYS A 157 -6.98 -5.81 -30.62
CA LYS A 157 -6.67 -4.36 -30.50
C LYS A 157 -6.67 -3.91 -29.05
N GLU A 158 -7.53 -4.52 -28.24
CA GLU A 158 -7.70 -4.28 -26.83
C GLU A 158 -6.45 -4.66 -26.05
N MET A 159 -5.83 -5.81 -26.35
CA MET A 159 -4.57 -6.23 -25.73
C MET A 159 -3.43 -5.23 -26.04
N ARG A 160 -3.38 -4.71 -27.27
CA ARG A 160 -2.42 -3.65 -27.62
C ARG A 160 -2.63 -2.39 -26.80
N LYS A 161 -3.88 -1.97 -26.54
CA LYS A 161 -4.17 -0.82 -25.68
C LYS A 161 -3.65 -1.00 -24.27
N LEU A 162 -3.81 -2.19 -23.68
CA LEU A 162 -3.26 -2.52 -22.36
C LEU A 162 -1.73 -2.36 -22.35
N THR A 163 -1.05 -3.02 -23.29
CA THR A 163 0.42 -2.96 -23.40
C THR A 163 0.93 -1.53 -23.60
N MET A 164 0.29 -0.77 -24.50
CA MET A 164 0.65 0.65 -24.73
C MET A 164 0.38 1.54 -23.50
N SER A 165 -0.55 1.14 -22.63
CA SER A 165 -0.82 1.83 -21.38
C SER A 165 0.16 1.43 -20.25
N GLY A 166 1.06 0.45 -20.51
CA GLY A 166 2.01 -0.07 -19.55
C GLY A 166 1.39 -1.01 -18.51
N ILE A 167 0.21 -1.58 -18.82
CA ILE A 167 -0.50 -2.50 -17.93
C ILE A 167 -0.09 -3.93 -18.29
N THR A 168 0.29 -4.71 -17.29
CA THR A 168 0.45 -6.16 -17.38
C THR A 168 -0.76 -6.85 -16.73
N THR A 169 -1.11 -8.05 -17.22
CA THR A 169 -2.20 -8.85 -16.65
C THR A 169 -1.66 -10.06 -15.93
N ALA A 170 -2.30 -10.44 -14.82
CA ALA A 170 -1.90 -11.60 -14.03
C ALA A 170 -3.10 -12.28 -13.37
N ASN A 171 -2.98 -13.57 -13.08
CA ASN A 171 -3.96 -14.30 -12.26
C ASN A 171 -3.84 -13.96 -10.78
N LYS A 172 -2.62 -13.69 -10.35
CA LYS A 172 -2.25 -13.26 -9.00
C LYS A 172 -1.08 -12.29 -9.11
N LEU A 173 -1.03 -11.32 -8.20
CA LEU A 173 0.14 -10.50 -7.99
C LEU A 173 1.18 -11.35 -7.25
N SER A 174 2.23 -11.76 -7.94
CA SER A 174 3.36 -12.52 -7.38
C SER A 174 4.52 -11.57 -7.13
N LEU A 175 4.96 -11.49 -5.86
CA LEU A 175 6.02 -10.62 -5.38
C LEU A 175 7.23 -11.49 -5.01
N GLY A 176 8.32 -11.39 -5.77
CA GLY A 176 9.53 -12.16 -5.54
C GLY A 176 10.66 -11.72 -6.42
#